data_0f8fa4b2bdf8d0d8d617298792a86ebf
#
_entry.id   0f8fa4b2bdf8d0d8d617298792a86ebf
#
_cell.length_a   1.000
_cell.length_b   1.000
_cell.length_c   1.000
_cell.angle_alpha   90.00
_cell.angle_beta   90.00
_cell.angle_gamma   90.00
#
_symmetry.space_group_name_H-M   'P 1'
#
loop_
_entity.id
_entity.type
_entity.pdbx_description
1 polymer ?
#
loop_
_entity_poly.entity_id
_entity_poly.type
_entity_poly.pdbx_seq_one_letter_code
_entity_poly.pdbx_strand_id
1 'polypeptide(L)'
;VGRRRMRRKVIAGNWKMNMTPSQAVKLVTELRPNVNNPDVDVVFCVPSIDIVPVVEAVKGSNIHIGAENVYYQEKGAFTGELSPEMLVDAGVSHVIIGHSERRMYFNESNTVLNLKMHKVLEHGIIPILCCGETLEQREKGITLDFVKEQIVEAYVGVTKEQVLHTIVAYEPIWAIGTGKVATTAQAQEVCGFIRTVFEELYDKETADQIRILYGGSVNASNAAELFAQPDIDGGLVGGASLKPDFADIVNYNK
;
A
#
# COMPACT_ATOMS: atom_id res chain seq x y z
N VAL A 1 15.01 -29.48 -3.78
CA VAL A 1 14.78 -28.10 -4.28
C VAL A 1 13.39 -27.72 -3.81
N GLY A 2 13.33 -27.00 -2.64
CA GLY A 2 12.06 -26.56 -2.08
C GLY A 2 11.34 -25.63 -3.04
N ARG A 3 10.07 -25.92 -3.34
CA ARG A 3 9.19 -25.00 -4.07
C ARG A 3 9.19 -23.69 -3.32
N ARG A 4 9.73 -22.63 -3.95
CA ARG A 4 9.64 -21.25 -3.45
C ARG A 4 8.14 -20.96 -3.26
N ARG A 5 7.69 -20.80 -2.00
CA ARG A 5 6.30 -20.51 -1.70
C ARG A 5 6.00 -19.14 -2.29
N MET A 6 5.12 -19.08 -3.30
CA MET A 6 4.75 -17.80 -3.93
C MET A 6 4.06 -16.91 -2.90
N ARG A 7 4.50 -15.65 -2.82
CA ARG A 7 3.84 -14.64 -1.98
C ARG A 7 2.44 -14.37 -2.51
N ARG A 8 1.49 -14.23 -1.61
CA ARG A 8 0.12 -13.87 -1.96
C ARG A 8 0.09 -12.42 -2.48
N LYS A 9 -0.55 -12.20 -3.61
CA LYS A 9 -0.69 -10.86 -4.18
C LYS A 9 -1.63 -10.00 -3.32
N VAL A 10 -1.30 -8.70 -3.22
CA VAL A 10 -2.15 -7.69 -2.60
C VAL A 10 -2.52 -6.66 -3.66
N ILE A 11 -3.80 -6.43 -3.85
CA ILE A 11 -4.30 -5.43 -4.78
C ILE A 11 -5.12 -4.44 -3.98
N ALA A 12 -4.49 -3.31 -3.69
CA ALA A 12 -5.04 -2.25 -2.86
C ALA A 12 -5.40 -1.06 -3.74
N GLY A 13 -6.60 -0.54 -3.55
CA GLY A 13 -7.02 0.72 -4.16
C GLY A 13 -6.78 1.87 -3.20
N ASN A 14 -6.11 2.91 -3.67
CA ASN A 14 -6.00 4.17 -2.97
C ASN A 14 -7.00 5.15 -3.61
N TRP A 15 -8.09 5.39 -2.90
CA TRP A 15 -9.15 6.30 -3.42
C TRP A 15 -8.77 7.76 -3.33
N LYS A 16 -7.79 8.09 -2.50
CA LYS A 16 -7.38 9.47 -2.23
C LYS A 16 -8.55 10.30 -1.71
N MET A 17 -8.65 11.57 -2.06
CA MET A 17 -9.75 12.44 -1.62
C MET A 17 -10.90 12.38 -2.62
N ASN A 18 -11.54 11.22 -2.73
CA ASN A 18 -12.66 10.99 -3.62
C ASN A 18 -13.75 10.20 -2.91
N MET A 19 -14.97 10.39 -3.33
CA MET A 19 -16.19 9.73 -2.88
C MET A 19 -16.76 10.27 -1.57
N THR A 20 -18.02 10.69 -1.64
CA THR A 20 -18.85 10.91 -0.46
C THR A 20 -19.27 9.55 0.11
N PRO A 21 -19.76 9.47 1.36
CA PRO A 21 -20.21 8.19 1.92
C PRO A 21 -21.22 7.43 1.06
N SER A 22 -22.18 8.14 0.48
CA SER A 22 -23.18 7.52 -0.41
C SER A 22 -22.58 7.01 -1.71
N GLN A 23 -21.67 7.80 -2.31
CA GLN A 23 -20.95 7.38 -3.52
C GLN A 23 -20.04 6.19 -3.25
N ALA A 24 -19.38 6.18 -2.10
CA ALA A 24 -18.49 5.10 -1.68
C ALA A 24 -19.23 3.77 -1.54
N VAL A 25 -20.36 3.77 -0.86
CA VAL A 25 -21.23 2.58 -0.72
C VAL A 25 -21.68 2.08 -2.08
N LYS A 26 -22.14 2.97 -2.95
CA LYS A 26 -22.56 2.62 -4.31
C LYS A 26 -21.41 1.96 -5.09
N LEU A 27 -20.22 2.54 -5.04
CA LEU A 27 -19.05 2.04 -5.76
C LEU A 27 -18.64 0.64 -5.27
N VAL A 28 -18.49 0.43 -3.97
CA VAL A 28 -18.10 -0.88 -3.45
C VAL A 28 -19.18 -1.95 -3.69
N THR A 29 -20.44 -1.56 -3.65
CA THR A 29 -21.56 -2.46 -3.95
C THR A 29 -21.51 -2.92 -5.42
N GLU A 30 -21.23 -2.02 -6.32
CA GLU A 30 -21.08 -2.34 -7.76
C GLU A 30 -19.84 -3.19 -8.04
N LEU A 31 -18.72 -2.90 -7.38
CA LEU A 31 -17.46 -3.63 -7.60
C LEU A 31 -17.43 -5.00 -6.93
N ARG A 32 -18.07 -5.15 -5.77
CA ARG A 32 -17.99 -6.34 -4.92
C ARG A 32 -18.14 -7.67 -5.65
N PRO A 33 -19.13 -7.89 -6.53
CA PRO A 33 -19.29 -9.18 -7.21
C PRO A 33 -18.11 -9.55 -8.08
N ASN A 34 -17.36 -8.57 -8.60
CA ASN A 34 -16.31 -8.78 -9.58
C ASN A 34 -14.89 -8.70 -8.97
N VAL A 35 -14.76 -8.25 -7.73
CA VAL A 35 -13.46 -8.13 -7.04
C VAL A 35 -13.33 -9.06 -5.85
N ASN A 36 -14.33 -9.86 -5.56
CA ASN A 36 -14.31 -10.83 -4.47
C ASN A 36 -13.53 -12.08 -4.87
N ASN A 37 -12.22 -11.91 -5.13
CA ASN A 37 -11.31 -12.95 -5.58
C ASN A 37 -10.57 -13.56 -4.38
N PRO A 38 -10.79 -14.86 -4.05
CA PRO A 38 -10.18 -15.48 -2.87
C PRO A 38 -8.68 -15.71 -3.01
N ASP A 39 -8.12 -15.60 -4.22
CA ASP A 39 -6.71 -15.89 -4.48
C ASP A 39 -5.78 -14.70 -4.22
N VAL A 40 -6.35 -13.52 -4.01
CA VAL A 40 -5.60 -12.29 -3.74
C VAL A 40 -6.19 -11.57 -2.53
N ASP A 41 -5.39 -10.75 -1.86
CA ASP A 41 -5.86 -9.84 -0.83
C ASP A 41 -6.33 -8.56 -1.52
N VAL A 42 -7.63 -8.30 -1.50
CA VAL A 42 -8.24 -7.10 -2.07
C VAL A 42 -8.49 -6.10 -0.95
N VAL A 43 -7.98 -4.89 -1.09
CA VAL A 43 -8.12 -3.84 -0.08
C VAL A 43 -8.61 -2.56 -0.74
N PHE A 44 -9.65 -1.93 -0.18
CA PHE A 44 -10.01 -0.56 -0.54
C PHE A 44 -9.55 0.38 0.57
N CYS A 45 -8.58 1.25 0.27
CA CYS A 45 -8.14 2.31 1.18
C CYS A 45 -8.94 3.58 0.84
N VAL A 46 -9.77 4.01 1.77
CA VAL A 46 -10.80 5.03 1.52
C VAL A 46 -10.65 6.21 2.48
N PRO A 47 -11.20 7.39 2.14
CA PRO A 47 -11.28 8.51 3.07
C PRO A 47 -11.95 8.10 4.38
N SER A 48 -11.52 8.69 5.50
CA SER A 48 -11.98 8.29 6.83
C SER A 48 -13.50 8.36 7.00
N ILE A 49 -14.14 9.35 6.38
CA ILE A 49 -15.59 9.51 6.42
C ILE A 49 -16.35 8.35 5.75
N ASP A 50 -15.69 7.61 4.88
CA ASP A 50 -16.28 6.51 4.12
C ASP A 50 -16.07 5.14 4.77
N ILE A 51 -15.19 5.04 5.79
CA ILE A 51 -14.76 3.76 6.36
C ILE A 51 -15.94 2.94 6.88
N VAL A 52 -16.68 3.47 7.83
CA VAL A 52 -17.76 2.72 8.50
C VAL A 52 -18.81 2.24 7.50
N PRO A 53 -19.35 3.08 6.60
CA PRO A 53 -20.33 2.61 5.64
C PRO A 53 -19.80 1.59 4.64
N VAL A 54 -18.54 1.69 4.19
CA VAL A 54 -18.00 0.71 3.24
C VAL A 54 -17.62 -0.61 3.93
N VAL A 55 -17.18 -0.58 5.19
CA VAL A 55 -16.98 -1.81 5.98
C VAL A 55 -18.28 -2.61 6.04
N GLU A 56 -19.40 -1.94 6.31
CA GLU A 56 -20.72 -2.59 6.31
C GLU A 56 -21.07 -3.16 4.93
N ALA A 57 -20.82 -2.41 3.86
CA ALA A 57 -21.14 -2.81 2.50
C ALA A 57 -20.37 -4.02 1.99
N VAL A 58 -19.20 -4.32 2.57
CA VAL A 58 -18.37 -5.46 2.14
C VAL A 58 -18.43 -6.66 3.09
N LYS A 59 -19.23 -6.62 4.13
CA LYS A 59 -19.42 -7.75 5.06
C LYS A 59 -19.80 -9.03 4.32
N GLY A 60 -19.21 -10.14 4.75
CA GLY A 60 -19.45 -11.45 4.14
C GLY A 60 -18.65 -11.70 2.87
N SER A 61 -17.78 -10.76 2.48
CA SER A 61 -16.84 -10.92 1.37
C SER A 61 -15.41 -11.08 1.91
N ASN A 62 -14.45 -11.34 1.03
CA ASN A 62 -13.02 -11.32 1.36
C ASN A 62 -12.37 -9.94 1.13
N ILE A 63 -13.16 -8.90 0.91
CA ILE A 63 -12.67 -7.54 0.70
C ILE A 63 -12.33 -6.91 2.03
N HIS A 64 -11.13 -6.35 2.11
CA HIS A 64 -10.65 -5.58 3.27
C HIS A 64 -10.82 -4.09 3.04
N ILE A 65 -11.04 -3.36 4.12
CA ILE A 65 -11.08 -1.89 4.09
C ILE A 65 -9.85 -1.36 4.81
N GLY A 66 -9.19 -0.41 4.16
CA GLY A 66 -8.05 0.30 4.69
C GLY A 66 -8.32 1.78 4.90
N ALA A 67 -7.50 2.40 5.74
CA ALA A 67 -7.45 3.84 5.93
C ALA A 67 -6.33 4.44 5.08
N GLU A 68 -6.40 5.75 4.85
CA GLU A 68 -5.41 6.50 4.06
C GLU A 68 -4.40 7.25 4.93
N ASN A 69 -4.62 7.25 6.24
CA ASN A 69 -3.77 7.89 7.24
C ASN A 69 -4.14 7.42 8.64
N VAL A 70 -3.26 7.70 9.59
CA VAL A 70 -3.44 7.41 11.02
C VAL A 70 -2.51 8.30 11.81
N TYR A 71 -2.85 8.58 13.08
CA TYR A 71 -1.93 9.25 13.98
C TYR A 71 -1.18 8.23 14.87
N TYR A 72 -0.13 8.68 15.54
CA TYR A 72 0.75 7.83 16.34
C TYR A 72 0.54 7.96 17.85
N GLN A 73 -0.58 8.51 18.27
CA GLN A 73 -0.99 8.61 19.67
C GLN A 73 -2.24 7.80 19.92
N GLU A 74 -2.40 7.27 21.14
CA GLU A 74 -3.56 6.45 21.48
C GLU A 74 -4.84 7.28 21.53
N LYS A 75 -4.76 8.49 22.06
CA LYS A 75 -5.86 9.45 22.18
C LYS A 75 -5.33 10.80 22.64
N GLY A 76 -6.13 11.82 22.60
CA GLY A 76 -5.78 13.09 23.24
C GLY A 76 -6.12 14.32 22.40
N ALA A 77 -5.45 15.42 22.72
CA ALA A 77 -5.69 16.73 22.15
C ALA A 77 -5.00 16.87 20.77
N PHE A 78 -5.46 16.10 19.81
CA PHE A 78 -4.95 16.07 18.45
C PHE A 78 -6.13 16.23 17.47
N THR A 79 -6.73 17.41 17.51
CA THR A 79 -7.94 17.71 16.75
C THR A 79 -7.83 17.34 15.27
N GLY A 80 -8.74 16.50 14.79
CA GLY A 80 -8.79 16.05 13.39
C GLY A 80 -8.08 14.73 13.13
N GLU A 81 -7.28 14.22 14.06
CA GLU A 81 -6.54 12.97 13.90
C GLU A 81 -7.37 11.73 14.27
N LEU A 82 -6.97 10.60 13.72
CA LEU A 82 -7.57 9.31 14.00
C LEU A 82 -6.54 8.37 14.61
N SER A 83 -6.89 7.76 15.73
CA SER A 83 -6.02 6.78 16.39
C SER A 83 -6.18 5.39 15.75
N PRO A 84 -5.19 4.49 15.94
CA PRO A 84 -5.35 3.10 15.54
C PRO A 84 -6.54 2.41 16.18
N GLU A 85 -6.83 2.68 17.44
CA GLU A 85 -8.00 2.12 18.14
C GLU A 85 -9.31 2.48 17.43
N MET A 86 -9.46 3.73 16.99
CA MET A 86 -10.64 4.16 16.23
C MET A 86 -10.77 3.39 14.91
N LEU A 87 -9.64 3.16 14.23
CA LEU A 87 -9.62 2.42 12.97
C LEU A 87 -9.97 0.95 13.16
N VAL A 88 -9.44 0.30 14.18
CA VAL A 88 -9.75 -1.10 14.51
C VAL A 88 -11.25 -1.26 14.80
N ASP A 89 -11.80 -0.40 15.66
CA ASP A 89 -13.22 -0.43 15.99
C ASP A 89 -14.12 -0.21 14.77
N ALA A 90 -13.68 0.65 13.84
CA ALA A 90 -14.40 0.89 12.59
C ALA A 90 -14.31 -0.27 11.58
N GLY A 91 -13.43 -1.27 11.81
CA GLY A 91 -13.29 -2.43 10.94
C GLY A 91 -12.15 -2.35 9.92
N VAL A 92 -11.19 -1.46 10.13
CA VAL A 92 -10.02 -1.30 9.27
C VAL A 92 -8.99 -2.39 9.55
N SER A 93 -8.45 -2.99 8.50
CA SER A 93 -7.39 -4.00 8.58
C SER A 93 -6.03 -3.49 8.09
N HIS A 94 -6.01 -2.49 7.23
CA HIS A 94 -4.82 -1.93 6.60
C HIS A 94 -4.83 -0.40 6.71
N VAL A 95 -3.65 0.21 6.64
CA VAL A 95 -3.53 1.67 6.56
C VAL A 95 -2.36 2.06 5.68
N ILE A 96 -2.58 2.99 4.75
CA ILE A 96 -1.51 3.62 3.99
C ILE A 96 -0.80 4.63 4.90
N ILE A 97 0.51 4.52 5.00
CA ILE A 97 1.35 5.52 5.67
C ILE A 97 2.45 5.99 4.74
N GLY A 98 2.77 7.27 4.79
CA GLY A 98 3.86 7.84 4.01
C GLY A 98 3.61 7.96 2.53
N HIS A 99 2.35 8.01 2.07
CA HIS A 99 2.07 8.29 0.67
C HIS A 99 2.75 9.60 0.26
N SER A 100 3.25 9.66 -0.98
CA SER A 100 3.98 10.82 -1.50
C SER A 100 3.23 12.14 -1.33
N GLU A 101 1.93 12.14 -1.51
CA GLU A 101 1.09 13.33 -1.31
C GLU A 101 1.17 13.82 0.15
N ARG A 102 1.17 12.92 1.13
CA ARG A 102 1.27 13.29 2.53
C ARG A 102 2.67 13.77 2.91
N ARG A 103 3.70 13.19 2.34
CA ARG A 103 5.08 13.66 2.52
C ARG A 103 5.23 15.08 1.96
N MET A 104 4.67 15.32 0.79
CA MET A 104 4.79 16.59 0.06
C MET A 104 3.92 17.71 0.65
N TYR A 105 2.64 17.43 0.88
CA TYR A 105 1.68 18.47 1.29
C TYR A 105 1.52 18.62 2.79
N PHE A 106 1.83 17.59 3.57
CA PHE A 106 1.61 17.57 5.01
C PHE A 106 2.89 17.31 5.82
N ASN A 107 4.05 17.44 5.18
CA ASN A 107 5.37 17.34 5.80
C ASN A 107 5.59 16.04 6.61
N GLU A 108 5.08 14.93 6.13
CA GLU A 108 5.21 13.64 6.79
C GLU A 108 6.64 13.12 6.60
N SER A 109 7.42 13.09 7.69
CA SER A 109 8.83 12.67 7.68
C SER A 109 8.98 11.17 7.94
N ASN A 110 10.14 10.61 7.61
CA ASN A 110 10.45 9.21 7.93
C ASN A 110 10.40 8.94 9.44
N THR A 111 10.80 9.90 10.27
CA THR A 111 10.71 9.79 11.74
C THR A 111 9.25 9.66 12.20
N VAL A 112 8.36 10.50 11.70
CA VAL A 112 6.93 10.41 11.99
C VAL A 112 6.34 9.09 11.49
N LEU A 113 6.77 8.63 10.32
CA LEU A 113 6.31 7.36 9.76
C LEU A 113 6.77 6.17 10.59
N ASN A 114 7.96 6.23 11.19
CA ASN A 114 8.42 5.22 12.13
C ASN A 114 7.50 5.15 13.36
N LEU A 115 7.09 6.31 13.91
CA LEU A 115 6.15 6.37 15.01
C LEU A 115 4.79 5.78 14.63
N LYS A 116 4.28 6.10 13.44
CA LYS A 116 3.03 5.53 12.92
C LYS A 116 3.15 4.02 12.73
N MET A 117 4.26 3.55 12.15
CA MET A 117 4.55 2.13 11.94
C MET A 117 4.40 1.34 13.24
N HIS A 118 5.11 1.76 14.29
CA HIS A 118 5.05 1.10 15.58
C HIS A 118 3.65 1.10 16.17
N LYS A 119 2.97 2.23 16.11
CA LYS A 119 1.64 2.37 16.72
C LYS A 119 0.60 1.50 16.04
N VAL A 120 0.59 1.42 14.72
CA VAL A 120 -0.38 0.57 14.00
C VAL A 120 -0.08 -0.92 14.18
N LEU A 121 1.20 -1.30 14.27
CA LEU A 121 1.59 -2.68 14.54
C LEU A 121 1.14 -3.13 15.94
N GLU A 122 1.21 -2.26 16.94
CA GLU A 122 0.71 -2.55 18.29
C GLU A 122 -0.79 -2.88 18.30
N HIS A 123 -1.55 -2.33 17.37
CA HIS A 123 -2.99 -2.54 17.24
C HIS A 123 -3.40 -3.60 16.22
N GLY A 124 -2.44 -4.31 15.64
CA GLY A 124 -2.72 -5.37 14.68
C GLY A 124 -3.18 -4.91 13.31
N ILE A 125 -3.00 -3.61 12.98
CA ILE A 125 -3.27 -3.07 11.65
C ILE A 125 -2.04 -3.30 10.77
N ILE A 126 -2.26 -3.65 9.51
CA ILE A 126 -1.20 -3.86 8.53
C ILE A 126 -0.87 -2.52 7.86
N PRO A 127 0.32 -1.92 8.12
CA PRO A 127 0.72 -0.71 7.43
C PRO A 127 1.15 -1.03 6.00
N ILE A 128 0.76 -0.17 5.06
CA ILE A 128 1.28 -0.11 3.70
C ILE A 128 2.17 1.13 3.66
N LEU A 129 3.47 0.93 3.82
CA LEU A 129 4.44 2.02 3.78
C LEU A 129 4.75 2.38 2.33
N CYS A 130 4.51 3.63 1.96
CA CYS A 130 4.86 4.14 0.64
C CYS A 130 6.25 4.77 0.64
N CYS A 131 7.01 4.49 -0.41
CA CYS A 131 8.32 5.06 -0.67
C CYS A 131 8.46 5.34 -2.17
N GLY A 132 9.39 6.19 -2.54
CA GLY A 132 9.65 6.47 -3.94
C GLY A 132 10.36 7.81 -4.15
N GLU A 133 10.97 7.95 -5.31
CA GLU A 133 11.78 9.09 -5.70
C GLU A 133 11.00 10.09 -6.57
N THR A 134 11.44 11.34 -6.53
CA THR A 134 11.05 12.36 -7.49
C THR A 134 11.79 12.18 -8.81
N LEU A 135 11.32 12.86 -9.86
CA LEU A 135 12.01 12.88 -11.15
C LEU A 135 13.45 13.44 -11.02
N GLU A 136 13.63 14.48 -10.23
CA GLU A 136 14.94 15.07 -9.97
C GLU A 136 15.91 14.06 -9.37
N GLN A 137 15.47 13.32 -8.35
CA GLN A 137 16.29 12.29 -7.71
C GLN A 137 16.64 11.17 -8.68
N ARG A 138 15.69 10.78 -9.54
CA ARG A 138 15.94 9.75 -10.55
C ARG A 138 16.96 10.23 -11.58
N GLU A 139 16.82 11.43 -12.06
CA GLU A 139 17.75 12.02 -13.03
C GLU A 139 19.17 12.18 -12.45
N LYS A 140 19.29 12.44 -11.15
CA LYS A 140 20.56 12.49 -10.43
C LYS A 140 21.16 11.12 -10.11
N GLY A 141 20.45 10.03 -10.42
CA GLY A 141 20.93 8.67 -10.17
C GLY A 141 20.94 8.25 -8.71
N ILE A 142 20.16 8.90 -7.83
CA ILE A 142 20.13 8.63 -6.40
C ILE A 142 18.88 7.87 -5.94
N THR A 143 18.09 7.33 -6.88
CA THR A 143 16.85 6.61 -6.58
C THR A 143 17.02 5.54 -5.51
N LEU A 144 17.97 4.65 -5.67
CA LEU A 144 18.15 3.50 -4.77
C LEU A 144 18.58 3.95 -3.37
N ASP A 145 19.54 4.87 -3.29
CA ASP A 145 19.97 5.40 -1.98
C ASP A 145 18.85 6.12 -1.25
N PHE A 146 18.04 6.89 -1.97
CA PHE A 146 16.92 7.61 -1.40
C PHE A 146 15.82 6.66 -0.90
N VAL A 147 15.45 5.67 -1.69
CA VAL A 147 14.46 4.65 -1.30
C VAL A 147 14.96 3.83 -0.10
N LYS A 148 16.24 3.46 -0.10
CA LYS A 148 16.86 2.76 1.04
C LYS A 148 16.73 3.58 2.33
N GLU A 149 17.03 4.85 2.29
CA GLU A 149 16.91 5.76 3.43
C GLU A 149 15.48 5.79 3.97
N GLN A 150 14.48 5.90 3.08
CA GLN A 150 13.08 5.87 3.48
C GLN A 150 12.70 4.58 4.21
N ILE A 151 13.14 3.43 3.70
CA ILE A 151 12.87 2.12 4.31
C ILE A 151 13.59 1.99 5.66
N VAL A 152 14.89 2.23 5.70
CA VAL A 152 15.71 2.07 6.90
C VAL A 152 15.17 2.94 8.05
N GLU A 153 14.86 4.19 7.78
CA GLU A 153 14.37 5.11 8.81
C GLU A 153 12.95 4.76 9.29
N ALA A 154 12.06 4.35 8.39
CA ALA A 154 10.69 3.97 8.75
C ALA A 154 10.63 2.67 9.56
N TYR A 155 11.60 1.77 9.38
CA TYR A 155 11.63 0.45 10.03
C TYR A 155 12.52 0.38 11.27
N VAL A 156 13.09 1.50 11.74
CA VAL A 156 13.89 1.49 12.97
C VAL A 156 13.12 0.86 14.12
N GLY A 157 13.71 -0.17 14.76
CA GLY A 157 13.12 -0.85 15.91
C GLY A 157 11.99 -1.84 15.58
N VAL A 158 11.62 -2.00 14.31
CA VAL A 158 10.64 -3.02 13.91
C VAL A 158 11.30 -4.40 13.92
N THR A 159 10.73 -5.34 14.68
CA THR A 159 11.30 -6.68 14.83
C THR A 159 11.09 -7.53 13.57
N LYS A 160 11.83 -8.63 13.48
CA LYS A 160 11.69 -9.63 12.42
C LYS A 160 10.26 -10.18 12.34
N GLU A 161 9.64 -10.44 13.48
CA GLU A 161 8.26 -10.93 13.54
C GLU A 161 7.25 -9.86 13.09
N GLN A 162 7.47 -8.62 13.51
CA GLN A 162 6.59 -7.50 13.16
C GLN A 162 6.65 -7.15 11.68
N VAL A 163 7.83 -7.19 11.06
CA VAL A 163 7.99 -6.80 9.66
C VAL A 163 7.18 -7.68 8.71
N LEU A 164 6.92 -8.93 9.09
CA LEU A 164 6.08 -9.84 8.31
C LEU A 164 4.62 -9.41 8.21
N HIS A 165 4.19 -8.51 9.08
CA HIS A 165 2.85 -7.91 9.07
C HIS A 165 2.82 -6.53 8.42
N THR A 166 3.80 -6.19 7.62
CA THR A 166 3.89 -4.93 6.90
C THR A 166 3.92 -5.16 5.39
N ILE A 167 3.49 -4.15 4.65
CA ILE A 167 3.52 -4.13 3.19
C ILE A 167 4.24 -2.85 2.77
N VAL A 168 5.02 -2.92 1.71
CA VAL A 168 5.69 -1.74 1.12
C VAL A 168 5.12 -1.49 -0.26
N ALA A 169 4.85 -0.23 -0.58
CA ALA A 169 4.45 0.19 -1.91
C ALA A 169 5.50 1.15 -2.49
N TYR A 170 6.07 0.77 -3.61
CA TYR A 170 7.00 1.63 -4.35
C TYR A 170 6.23 2.52 -5.31
N GLU A 171 6.34 3.83 -5.12
CA GLU A 171 5.70 4.84 -5.95
C GLU A 171 6.78 5.67 -6.67
N PRO A 172 7.05 5.45 -7.97
CA PRO A 172 7.81 6.43 -8.74
C PRO A 172 6.97 7.71 -8.85
N ILE A 173 7.28 8.73 -8.04
CA ILE A 173 6.46 9.95 -7.93
C ILE A 173 6.29 10.63 -9.30
N TRP A 174 7.33 10.59 -10.13
CA TRP A 174 7.32 11.12 -11.48
C TRP A 174 6.36 10.41 -12.44
N ALA A 175 5.84 9.24 -12.06
CA ALA A 175 4.88 8.44 -12.84
C ALA A 175 3.48 8.43 -12.21
N ILE A 176 3.21 9.28 -11.21
CA ILE A 176 1.90 9.40 -10.58
C ILE A 176 1.17 10.60 -11.18
N GLY A 177 0.10 10.33 -11.96
CA GLY A 177 -0.75 11.40 -12.52
C GLY A 177 -0.09 12.33 -13.51
N THR A 178 1.09 11.98 -14.02
CA THR A 178 1.87 12.85 -14.94
C THR A 178 1.75 12.44 -16.41
N GLY A 179 1.12 11.30 -16.69
CA GLY A 179 1.13 10.69 -18.02
C GLY A 179 2.43 9.93 -18.34
N LYS A 180 3.46 10.05 -17.51
CA LYS A 180 4.67 9.23 -17.61
C LYS A 180 4.43 7.88 -16.95
N VAL A 181 5.01 6.83 -17.47
CA VAL A 181 4.87 5.46 -16.97
C VAL A 181 6.25 4.87 -16.75
N ALA A 182 6.49 4.28 -15.59
CA ALA A 182 7.66 3.46 -15.37
C ALA A 182 7.55 2.18 -16.21
N THR A 183 8.64 1.74 -16.81
CA THR A 183 8.66 0.44 -17.46
C THR A 183 8.57 -0.67 -16.42
N THR A 184 8.11 -1.85 -16.84
CA THR A 184 8.08 -3.03 -15.97
C THR A 184 9.48 -3.34 -15.42
N ALA A 185 10.51 -3.20 -16.24
CA ALA A 185 11.89 -3.38 -15.82
C ALA A 185 12.34 -2.37 -14.75
N GLN A 186 11.95 -1.10 -14.87
CA GLN A 186 12.24 -0.07 -13.87
C GLN A 186 11.53 -0.35 -12.55
N ALA A 187 10.27 -0.76 -12.61
CA ALA A 187 9.51 -1.14 -11.43
C ALA A 187 10.13 -2.35 -10.72
N GLN A 188 10.48 -3.38 -11.48
CA GLN A 188 11.13 -4.59 -10.94
C GLN A 188 12.49 -4.27 -10.32
N GLU A 189 13.30 -3.43 -10.94
CA GLU A 189 14.62 -3.03 -10.42
C GLU A 189 14.51 -2.46 -9.01
N VAL A 190 13.61 -1.51 -8.80
CA VAL A 190 13.47 -0.86 -7.49
C VAL A 190 12.80 -1.78 -6.49
N CYS A 191 11.76 -2.52 -6.86
CA CYS A 191 11.12 -3.50 -5.96
C CYS A 191 12.10 -4.60 -5.54
N GLY A 192 12.92 -5.08 -6.47
CA GLY A 192 13.99 -6.05 -6.17
C GLY A 192 15.04 -5.48 -5.22
N PHE A 193 15.42 -4.23 -5.43
CA PHE A 193 16.34 -3.53 -4.53
C PHE A 193 15.75 -3.37 -3.12
N ILE A 194 14.48 -3.01 -2.99
CA ILE A 194 13.80 -2.91 -1.70
C ILE A 194 13.88 -4.25 -0.96
N ARG A 195 13.68 -5.35 -1.66
CA ARG A 195 13.82 -6.69 -1.05
C ARG A 195 15.22 -6.93 -0.51
N THR A 196 16.25 -6.51 -1.23
CA THR A 196 17.63 -6.62 -0.74
C THR A 196 17.88 -5.75 0.49
N VAL A 197 17.23 -4.61 0.63
CA VAL A 197 17.31 -3.78 1.84
C VAL A 197 16.74 -4.55 3.04
N PHE A 198 15.61 -5.21 2.88
CA PHE A 198 15.04 -6.04 3.94
C PHE A 198 15.92 -7.26 4.27
N GLU A 199 16.58 -7.83 3.28
CA GLU A 199 17.57 -8.89 3.52
C GLU A 199 18.73 -8.40 4.38
N GLU A 200 19.22 -7.20 4.14
CA GLU A 200 20.26 -6.57 4.96
C GLU A 200 19.78 -6.24 6.38
N LEU A 201 18.54 -5.74 6.51
CA LEU A 201 17.98 -5.37 7.82
C LEU A 201 17.62 -6.56 8.69
N TYR A 202 17.23 -7.66 8.10
CA TYR A 202 16.75 -8.87 8.80
C TYR A 202 17.53 -10.11 8.33
N ASP A 203 16.99 -10.83 7.39
CA ASP A 203 17.61 -11.96 6.71
C ASP A 203 16.87 -12.26 5.40
N LYS A 204 17.41 -13.20 4.63
CA LYS A 204 16.83 -13.58 3.33
C LYS A 204 15.44 -14.22 3.48
N GLU A 205 15.28 -15.11 4.45
CA GLU A 205 14.01 -15.80 4.68
C GLU A 205 12.89 -14.82 5.00
N THR A 206 13.16 -13.83 5.84
CA THR A 206 12.21 -12.77 6.18
C THR A 206 11.90 -11.88 4.96
N ALA A 207 12.93 -11.44 4.27
CA ALA A 207 12.79 -10.60 3.07
C ALA A 207 11.95 -11.28 1.98
N ASP A 208 12.12 -12.58 1.79
CA ASP A 208 11.38 -13.36 0.80
C ASP A 208 9.87 -13.44 1.08
N GLN A 209 9.43 -13.10 2.29
CA GLN A 209 8.02 -13.14 2.68
C GLN A 209 7.33 -11.78 2.65
N ILE A 210 8.08 -10.68 2.57
CA ILE A 210 7.52 -9.34 2.57
C ILE A 210 6.90 -9.04 1.21
N ARG A 211 5.66 -8.56 1.22
CA ARG A 211 4.98 -8.17 -0.02
C ARG A 211 5.34 -6.73 -0.38
N ILE A 212 5.82 -6.57 -1.60
CA ILE A 212 6.25 -5.29 -2.16
C ILE A 212 5.37 -4.98 -3.36
N LEU A 213 4.62 -3.89 -3.29
CA LEU A 213 3.67 -3.49 -4.31
C LEU A 213 4.28 -2.43 -5.23
N TYR A 214 3.81 -2.39 -6.46
CA TYR A 214 4.04 -1.28 -7.36
C TYR A 214 2.89 -0.28 -7.25
N GLY A 215 3.22 0.97 -6.98
CA GLY A 215 2.25 2.04 -6.75
C GLY A 215 2.24 3.13 -7.83
N GLY A 216 2.92 2.92 -8.95
CA GLY A 216 2.80 3.79 -10.10
C GLY A 216 1.52 3.52 -10.90
N SER A 217 1.50 3.86 -12.17
CA SER A 217 0.32 3.64 -13.01
C SER A 217 0.08 2.15 -13.27
N VAL A 218 -0.97 1.61 -12.66
CA VAL A 218 -1.46 0.23 -12.87
C VAL A 218 -2.83 0.30 -13.51
N ASN A 219 -3.02 -0.47 -14.58
CA ASN A 219 -4.29 -0.58 -15.29
C ASN A 219 -4.52 -2.02 -15.78
N ALA A 220 -5.64 -2.26 -16.41
CA ALA A 220 -5.98 -3.59 -16.92
C ALA A 220 -4.97 -4.12 -17.94
N SER A 221 -4.33 -3.25 -18.71
CA SER A 221 -3.41 -3.66 -19.79
C SER A 221 -2.00 -4.01 -19.30
N ASN A 222 -1.54 -3.47 -18.17
CA ASN A 222 -0.18 -3.71 -17.67
C ASN A 222 -0.11 -4.55 -16.39
N ALA A 223 -1.24 -4.83 -15.75
CA ALA A 223 -1.28 -5.53 -14.47
C ALA A 223 -0.64 -6.93 -14.54
N ALA A 224 -0.98 -7.72 -15.54
CA ALA A 224 -0.46 -9.08 -15.67
C ALA A 224 1.06 -9.11 -15.82
N GLU A 225 1.63 -8.23 -16.63
CA GLU A 225 3.08 -8.10 -16.84
C GLU A 225 3.81 -7.66 -15.57
N LEU A 226 3.26 -6.64 -14.88
CA LEU A 226 3.82 -6.15 -13.64
C LEU A 226 3.80 -7.23 -12.55
N PHE A 227 2.67 -7.87 -12.36
CA PHE A 227 2.50 -8.86 -11.28
C PHE A 227 3.17 -10.20 -11.56
N ALA A 228 3.64 -10.42 -12.79
CA ALA A 228 4.48 -11.56 -13.15
C ALA A 228 5.95 -11.37 -12.74
N GLN A 229 6.35 -10.16 -12.40
CA GLN A 229 7.73 -9.88 -11.98
C GLN A 229 8.03 -10.54 -10.63
N PRO A 230 9.28 -11.04 -10.42
CA PRO A 230 9.63 -11.81 -9.22
C PRO A 230 9.50 -11.02 -7.91
N ASP A 231 9.62 -9.71 -7.95
CA ASP A 231 9.59 -8.87 -6.74
C ASP A 231 8.44 -7.87 -6.69
N ILE A 232 7.45 -8.02 -7.56
CA ILE A 232 6.23 -7.22 -7.54
C ILE A 232 5.07 -8.11 -7.10
N ASP A 233 4.56 -7.86 -5.89
CA ASP A 233 3.58 -8.70 -5.23
C ASP A 233 2.16 -8.11 -5.27
N GLY A 234 1.90 -7.29 -6.26
CA GLY A 234 0.61 -6.62 -6.46
C GLY A 234 0.76 -5.13 -6.68
N GLY A 235 -0.29 -4.38 -6.43
CA GLY A 235 -0.33 -2.97 -6.72
C GLY A 235 -1.06 -2.14 -5.67
N LEU A 236 -0.61 -0.90 -5.55
CA LEU A 236 -1.36 0.17 -4.90
C LEU A 236 -1.93 1.04 -6.03
N VAL A 237 -3.21 0.88 -6.32
CA VAL A 237 -3.87 1.38 -7.52
C VAL A 237 -4.58 2.69 -7.23
N GLY A 238 -4.29 3.74 -7.99
CA GLY A 238 -4.94 5.05 -7.86
C GLY A 238 -6.28 5.11 -8.59
N GLY A 239 -6.39 5.97 -9.60
CA GLY A 239 -7.63 6.27 -10.30
C GLY A 239 -8.41 5.08 -10.85
N ALA A 240 -7.74 4.04 -11.30
CA ALA A 240 -8.41 2.82 -11.78
C ALA A 240 -9.17 2.08 -10.67
N SER A 241 -8.84 2.30 -9.39
CA SER A 241 -9.57 1.70 -8.26
C SER A 241 -10.96 2.29 -8.05
N LEU A 242 -11.26 3.40 -8.68
CA LEU A 242 -12.57 4.08 -8.65
C LEU A 242 -13.47 3.69 -9.82
N LYS A 243 -13.06 2.71 -10.62
CA LYS A 243 -13.71 2.34 -11.88
C LYS A 243 -13.91 0.82 -11.97
N PRO A 244 -14.79 0.36 -12.86
CA PRO A 244 -14.93 -1.09 -13.15
C PRO A 244 -13.63 -1.78 -13.55
N ASP A 245 -12.67 -1.05 -14.12
CA ASP A 245 -11.32 -1.53 -14.47
C ASP A 245 -10.59 -2.18 -13.29
N PHE A 246 -10.92 -1.81 -12.06
CA PHE A 246 -10.31 -2.41 -10.86
C PHE A 246 -10.54 -3.93 -10.82
N ALA A 247 -11.68 -4.39 -11.28
CA ALA A 247 -11.99 -5.81 -11.37
C ALA A 247 -10.99 -6.55 -12.29
N ASP A 248 -10.60 -5.93 -13.40
CA ASP A 248 -9.65 -6.54 -14.34
C ASP A 248 -8.23 -6.59 -13.73
N ILE A 249 -7.89 -5.62 -12.91
CA ILE A 249 -6.61 -5.62 -12.18
C ILE A 249 -6.61 -6.70 -11.11
N VAL A 250 -7.68 -6.81 -10.32
CA VAL A 250 -7.84 -7.85 -9.28
C VAL A 250 -7.78 -9.26 -9.90
N ASN A 251 -8.38 -9.43 -11.07
CA ASN A 251 -8.47 -10.71 -11.77
C ASN A 251 -7.43 -10.83 -12.90
N TYR A 252 -6.27 -10.21 -12.74
CA TYR A 252 -5.20 -10.12 -13.76
C TYR A 252 -4.76 -11.45 -14.35
N ASN A 253 -4.96 -12.56 -13.65
CA ASN A 253 -4.52 -13.90 -14.03
C ASN A 253 -5.67 -14.81 -14.53
N LYS A 254 -6.85 -14.26 -14.78
CA LYS A 254 -8.04 -15.01 -15.21
C LYS A 254 -8.40 -14.72 -16.65
#